data_63305b22c4147c38efdcfb590081b3fa
#
_entry.id   63305b22c4147c38efdcfb590081b3fa
#
_cell.length_a   1.000
_cell.length_b   1.000
_cell.length_c   1.000
_cell.angle_alpha   90.00
_cell.angle_beta   90.00
_cell.angle_gamma   90.00
#
_symmetry.space_group_name_H-M   'P 1'
#
loop_
_entity.id
_entity.type
_entity.pdbx_description
1 polymer ?
#
loop_
_entity_poly.entity_id
_entity_poly.type
_entity_poly.pdbx_seq_one_letter_code
_entity_poly.pdbx_strand_id
1 'polypeptide(L)'
;MKKILFVLAMTLAFGAHAQQRNFDAVTIKTHKITDSVYMLEGEGGNIGVSVGEDGVFLIDDQFAPLTQKIVDAVKAISDKPIRFVINTHYHFDHTGGNENLGKAGVVIIAHDNVYKRMSAGGVIKLLKRSDPPAPRAALPVVTFSDTATLHLNGDDVTAHKIPPAHTDGDVFVQFRKANVVHTGDVFAAYRYPFIDVESGGSVKGIVRAMDILLKMLDDNTTVIPGHGALSKKQDVLAYRKMMQTVGDRVEKLVKSGKTLEQVVAAKPLREFDEQWGKYRKTDAFVELVYYSYAPQKLK
;
A
#
# COMPACT_ATOMS: atom_id res chain seq x y z
N MET A 1 -38.11 -36.26 -46.65
CA MET A 1 -37.73 -36.44 -45.28
C MET A 1 -36.40 -35.73 -45.07
N LYS A 2 -36.38 -34.52 -44.50
CA LYS A 2 -35.15 -33.71 -44.23
C LYS A 2 -34.76 -33.98 -42.79
N LYS A 3 -33.59 -34.57 -42.57
CA LYS A 3 -32.99 -34.76 -41.23
C LYS A 3 -32.35 -33.44 -40.80
N ILE A 4 -32.87 -32.86 -39.71
CA ILE A 4 -32.28 -31.69 -39.06
C ILE A 4 -31.27 -32.22 -38.02
N LEU A 5 -30.00 -31.86 -38.23
CA LEU A 5 -28.89 -32.17 -37.32
C LEU A 5 -28.84 -31.05 -36.26
N PHE A 6 -29.16 -31.36 -35.00
CA PHE A 6 -28.95 -30.45 -33.87
C PHE A 6 -27.48 -30.54 -33.46
N VAL A 7 -26.71 -29.46 -33.69
CA VAL A 7 -25.36 -29.28 -33.12
C VAL A 7 -25.52 -28.64 -31.75
N LEU A 8 -25.25 -29.43 -30.71
CA LEU A 8 -25.23 -28.95 -29.32
C LEU A 8 -23.89 -28.27 -29.08
N ALA A 9 -23.88 -26.93 -29.09
CA ALA A 9 -22.72 -26.14 -28.73
C ALA A 9 -22.54 -26.16 -27.20
N MET A 10 -21.57 -26.95 -26.74
CA MET A 10 -21.16 -26.99 -25.34
C MET A 10 -20.27 -25.78 -25.05
N THR A 11 -20.84 -24.72 -24.46
CA THR A 11 -20.07 -23.57 -23.98
C THR A 11 -19.35 -23.96 -22.70
N LEU A 12 -18.05 -24.26 -22.80
CA LEU A 12 -17.17 -24.38 -21.64
C LEU A 12 -16.99 -22.99 -21.01
N ALA A 13 -17.72 -22.71 -19.96
CA ALA A 13 -17.48 -21.55 -19.09
C ALA A 13 -16.18 -21.80 -18.32
N PHE A 14 -15.07 -21.24 -18.79
CA PHE A 14 -13.85 -21.10 -17.98
C PHE A 14 -14.14 -20.09 -16.86
N GLY A 15 -14.63 -20.58 -15.73
CA GLY A 15 -14.68 -19.83 -14.49
C GLY A 15 -13.25 -19.61 -14.00
N ALA A 16 -12.71 -18.41 -14.21
CA ALA A 16 -11.51 -17.96 -13.50
C ALA A 16 -11.86 -17.93 -12.00
N HIS A 17 -11.48 -18.97 -11.27
CA HIS A 17 -11.52 -18.96 -9.81
C HIS A 17 -10.44 -17.99 -9.34
N ALA A 18 -10.82 -16.73 -9.12
CA ALA A 18 -10.03 -15.86 -8.26
C ALA A 18 -9.98 -16.58 -6.90
N GLN A 19 -8.79 -16.97 -6.46
CA GLN A 19 -8.62 -17.64 -5.17
C GLN A 19 -9.15 -16.70 -4.09
N GLN A 20 -10.31 -17.00 -3.54
CA GLN A 20 -10.98 -16.20 -2.52
C GLN A 20 -10.09 -16.24 -1.28
N ARG A 21 -9.64 -15.06 -0.80
CA ARG A 21 -8.82 -14.96 0.42
C ARG A 21 -9.58 -15.53 1.59
N ASN A 22 -8.97 -16.42 2.35
CA ASN A 22 -9.55 -16.98 3.57
C ASN A 22 -9.22 -16.06 4.76
N PHE A 23 -10.03 -15.03 4.96
CA PHE A 23 -9.86 -14.10 6.09
C PHE A 23 -10.11 -14.74 7.45
N ASP A 24 -10.85 -15.85 7.53
CA ASP A 24 -11.12 -16.55 8.80
C ASP A 24 -9.83 -17.16 9.38
N ALA A 25 -8.95 -17.62 8.52
CA ALA A 25 -7.66 -18.20 8.91
C ALA A 25 -6.60 -17.13 9.28
N VAL A 26 -6.85 -15.84 9.01
CA VAL A 26 -5.89 -14.76 9.30
C VAL A 26 -5.82 -14.51 10.80
N THR A 27 -4.61 -14.49 11.35
CA THR A 27 -4.31 -14.04 12.71
C THR A 27 -3.62 -12.69 12.66
N ILE A 28 -4.08 -11.73 13.47
CA ILE A 28 -3.41 -10.44 13.62
C ILE A 28 -2.27 -10.60 14.62
N LYS A 29 -1.04 -10.34 14.16
CA LYS A 29 0.16 -10.34 15.01
C LYS A 29 0.45 -8.94 15.47
N THR A 30 0.77 -8.79 16.76
CA THR A 30 1.11 -7.51 17.38
C THR A 30 2.62 -7.43 17.61
N HIS A 31 3.25 -6.40 17.07
CA HIS A 31 4.68 -6.10 17.26
C HIS A 31 4.80 -4.81 18.07
N LYS A 32 5.32 -4.90 19.30
CA LYS A 32 5.60 -3.74 20.14
C LYS A 32 6.86 -3.04 19.61
N ILE A 33 6.77 -1.73 19.36
CA ILE A 33 7.90 -0.90 18.92
C ILE A 33 8.40 -0.04 20.08
N THR A 34 7.48 0.69 20.72
CA THR A 34 7.73 1.46 21.95
C THR A 34 6.62 1.17 22.96
N ASP A 35 6.55 1.89 24.07
CA ASP A 35 5.43 1.76 25.01
C ASP A 35 4.11 2.31 24.45
N SER A 36 4.18 3.24 23.50
CA SER A 36 3.01 3.91 22.90
C SER A 36 2.78 3.56 21.42
N VAL A 37 3.72 2.89 20.73
CA VAL A 37 3.61 2.59 19.29
C VAL A 37 3.79 1.11 19.02
N TYR A 38 2.88 0.55 18.23
CA TYR A 38 2.86 -0.86 17.81
C TYR A 38 2.65 -0.97 16.32
N MET A 39 2.98 -2.12 15.73
CA MET A 39 2.57 -2.53 14.40
C MET A 39 1.69 -3.77 14.50
N LEU A 40 0.56 -3.77 13.78
CA LEU A 40 -0.25 -4.97 13.57
C LEU A 40 0.03 -5.51 12.16
N GLU A 41 0.29 -6.80 12.07
CA GLU A 41 0.51 -7.54 10.82
C GLU A 41 -0.65 -8.53 10.62
N GLY A 42 -1.25 -8.53 9.43
CA GLY A 42 -2.32 -9.44 9.03
C GLY A 42 -2.19 -9.83 7.55
N GLU A 43 -3.28 -9.84 6.80
CA GLU A 43 -3.27 -10.19 5.36
C GLU A 43 -3.00 -8.98 4.45
N GLY A 44 -3.43 -7.80 4.82
CA GLY A 44 -3.24 -6.55 4.06
C GLY A 44 -1.96 -5.82 4.41
N GLY A 45 -1.98 -4.50 4.25
CA GLY A 45 -0.90 -3.64 4.68
C GLY A 45 -0.69 -3.65 6.20
N ASN A 46 0.51 -3.35 6.65
CA ASN A 46 0.78 -3.18 8.07
C ASN A 46 0.00 -2.00 8.64
N ILE A 47 -0.48 -2.14 9.87
CA ILE A 47 -1.18 -1.08 10.58
C ILE A 47 -0.25 -0.50 11.65
N GLY A 48 -0.04 0.80 11.66
CA GLY A 48 0.55 1.51 12.79
C GLY A 48 -0.52 1.75 13.87
N VAL A 49 -0.16 1.58 15.14
CA VAL A 49 -1.06 1.83 16.27
C VAL A 49 -0.37 2.75 17.27
N SER A 50 -1.04 3.85 17.64
CA SER A 50 -0.64 4.68 18.78
C SER A 50 -1.63 4.50 19.91
N VAL A 51 -1.12 4.31 21.12
CA VAL A 51 -1.93 4.19 22.33
C VAL A 51 -1.47 5.17 23.42
N GLY A 52 -2.41 5.66 24.22
CA GLY A 52 -2.14 6.55 25.33
C GLY A 52 -3.43 7.10 25.94
N GLU A 53 -3.31 8.15 26.76
CA GLU A 53 -4.44 8.72 27.49
C GLU A 53 -5.52 9.34 26.58
N ASP A 54 -5.12 9.84 25.41
CA ASP A 54 -6.05 10.44 24.43
C ASP A 54 -6.84 9.42 23.61
N GLY A 55 -6.57 8.12 23.79
CA GLY A 55 -7.20 7.05 23.05
C GLY A 55 -6.26 6.34 22.10
N VAL A 56 -6.82 5.54 21.21
CA VAL A 56 -6.07 4.82 20.17
C VAL A 56 -6.29 5.48 18.82
N PHE A 57 -5.22 5.58 18.02
CA PHE A 57 -5.37 5.88 16.61
C PHE A 57 -4.51 4.94 15.75
N LEU A 58 -5.01 4.70 14.55
CA LEU A 58 -4.46 3.75 13.59
C LEU A 58 -3.85 4.49 12.40
N ILE A 59 -2.83 3.88 11.81
CA ILE A 59 -2.36 4.21 10.48
C ILE A 59 -2.71 3.02 9.59
N ASP A 60 -3.65 3.20 8.67
CA ASP A 60 -4.32 2.17 7.86
C ASP A 60 -5.18 1.18 8.68
N ASP A 61 -5.98 0.33 7.98
CA ASP A 61 -6.95 -0.57 8.63
C ASP A 61 -7.22 -1.88 7.88
N GLN A 62 -6.39 -2.20 6.88
CA GLN A 62 -6.45 -3.44 6.11
C GLN A 62 -7.81 -3.70 5.42
N PHE A 63 -8.30 -4.93 5.49
CA PHE A 63 -9.53 -5.39 4.84
C PHE A 63 -10.73 -5.39 5.79
N ALA A 64 -11.92 -5.05 5.28
CA ALA A 64 -13.17 -5.06 6.03
C ALA A 64 -13.44 -6.34 6.84
N PRO A 65 -13.23 -7.56 6.31
CA PRO A 65 -13.44 -8.79 7.09
C PRO A 65 -12.51 -8.95 8.29
N LEU A 66 -11.39 -8.22 8.34
CA LEU A 66 -10.43 -8.27 9.43
C LEU A 66 -10.69 -7.23 10.52
N THR A 67 -11.62 -6.29 10.32
CA THR A 67 -11.86 -5.18 11.24
C THR A 67 -12.06 -5.65 12.68
N GLN A 68 -12.88 -6.67 12.92
CA GLN A 68 -13.12 -7.16 14.29
C GLN A 68 -11.84 -7.75 14.91
N LYS A 69 -11.07 -8.52 14.16
CA LYS A 69 -9.79 -9.08 14.63
C LYS A 69 -8.77 -8.00 14.94
N ILE A 70 -8.76 -6.90 14.16
CA ILE A 70 -7.91 -5.73 14.40
C ILE A 70 -8.35 -5.01 15.67
N VAL A 71 -9.66 -4.78 15.85
CA VAL A 71 -10.22 -4.19 17.09
C VAL A 71 -9.88 -5.02 18.31
N ASP A 72 -9.97 -6.36 18.22
CA ASP A 72 -9.63 -7.26 19.33
C ASP A 72 -8.12 -7.23 19.66
N ALA A 73 -7.27 -7.15 18.63
CA ALA A 73 -5.83 -6.96 18.82
C ALA A 73 -5.49 -5.61 19.48
N VAL A 74 -6.20 -4.54 19.11
CA VAL A 74 -6.07 -3.22 19.75
C VAL A 74 -6.53 -3.28 21.20
N LYS A 75 -7.66 -3.93 21.51
CA LYS A 75 -8.16 -4.10 22.89
C LYS A 75 -7.19 -4.87 23.78
N ALA A 76 -6.39 -5.79 23.23
CA ALA A 76 -5.35 -6.47 23.98
C ALA A 76 -4.17 -5.57 24.36
N ILE A 77 -4.03 -4.39 23.72
CA ILE A 77 -2.97 -3.41 24.00
C ILE A 77 -3.50 -2.25 24.86
N SER A 78 -4.74 -1.82 24.65
CA SER A 78 -5.33 -0.64 25.30
C SER A 78 -6.84 -0.80 25.47
N ASP A 79 -7.38 -0.36 26.60
CA ASP A 79 -8.81 -0.30 26.87
C ASP A 79 -9.48 0.97 26.30
N LYS A 80 -8.69 1.89 25.80
CA LYS A 80 -9.18 3.14 25.20
C LYS A 80 -9.80 2.92 23.82
N PRO A 81 -10.78 3.76 23.44
CA PRO A 81 -11.43 3.64 22.11
C PRO A 81 -10.49 4.03 20.98
N ILE A 82 -10.68 3.40 19.80
CA ILE A 82 -10.09 3.88 18.53
C ILE A 82 -10.83 5.15 18.15
N ARG A 83 -10.12 6.28 18.03
CA ARG A 83 -10.70 7.60 17.73
C ARG A 83 -10.44 8.06 16.31
N PHE A 84 -9.26 7.71 15.77
CA PHE A 84 -8.81 8.19 14.48
C PHE A 84 -8.19 7.04 13.68
N VAL A 85 -8.30 7.13 12.35
CA VAL A 85 -7.48 6.40 11.41
C VAL A 85 -6.91 7.37 10.38
N ILE A 86 -5.60 7.30 10.12
CA ILE A 86 -4.93 8.02 9.04
C ILE A 86 -4.66 7.02 7.93
N ASN A 87 -5.21 7.21 6.74
CA ASN A 87 -4.88 6.36 5.61
C ASN A 87 -3.65 6.89 4.87
N THR A 88 -2.67 6.00 4.64
CA THR A 88 -1.42 6.34 3.94
C THR A 88 -1.64 6.58 2.46
N HIS A 89 -2.58 5.86 1.84
CA HIS A 89 -3.00 5.96 0.45
C HIS A 89 -4.38 5.28 0.28
N TYR A 90 -4.91 5.21 -0.96
CA TYR A 90 -6.31 4.81 -1.18
C TYR A 90 -6.53 3.31 -1.42
N HIS A 91 -5.50 2.45 -1.50
CA HIS A 91 -5.67 1.05 -1.85
C HIS A 91 -6.46 0.28 -0.80
N PHE A 92 -7.20 -0.69 -1.29
CA PHE A 92 -8.23 -1.45 -0.57
C PHE A 92 -7.69 -2.31 0.59
N ASP A 93 -6.43 -2.67 0.57
CA ASP A 93 -5.76 -3.42 1.64
C ASP A 93 -5.14 -2.51 2.71
N HIS A 94 -5.42 -1.22 2.63
CA HIS A 94 -5.10 -0.18 3.60
C HIS A 94 -6.32 0.58 4.11
N THR A 95 -7.40 0.62 3.31
CA THR A 95 -8.61 1.41 3.59
C THR A 95 -9.88 0.56 3.69
N GLY A 96 -9.74 -0.77 3.58
CA GLY A 96 -10.90 -1.66 3.54
C GLY A 96 -11.72 -1.70 4.84
N GLY A 97 -11.10 -1.43 5.98
CA GLY A 97 -11.76 -1.33 7.29
C GLY A 97 -12.47 0.00 7.53
N ASN A 98 -12.20 1.04 6.71
CA ASN A 98 -12.74 2.39 6.87
C ASN A 98 -14.25 2.44 7.11
N GLU A 99 -15.04 1.68 6.33
CA GLU A 99 -16.50 1.70 6.45
C GLU A 99 -16.96 1.24 7.83
N ASN A 100 -16.36 0.16 8.34
CA ASN A 100 -16.69 -0.40 9.64
C ASN A 100 -16.29 0.56 10.76
N LEU A 101 -15.09 1.13 10.68
CA LEU A 101 -14.58 2.11 11.64
C LEU A 101 -15.39 3.42 11.58
N GLY A 102 -15.69 3.93 10.39
CA GLY A 102 -16.50 5.14 10.22
C GLY A 102 -17.92 4.98 10.75
N LYS A 103 -18.57 3.80 10.56
CA LYS A 103 -19.87 3.48 11.18
C LYS A 103 -19.77 3.41 12.71
N ALA A 104 -18.63 3.06 13.26
CA ALA A 104 -18.36 3.07 14.70
C ALA A 104 -18.00 4.46 15.26
N GLY A 105 -17.99 5.50 14.41
CA GLY A 105 -17.71 6.88 14.82
C GLY A 105 -16.23 7.26 14.82
N VAL A 106 -15.34 6.42 14.27
CA VAL A 106 -13.91 6.73 14.11
C VAL A 106 -13.75 7.80 13.03
N VAL A 107 -12.93 8.82 13.32
CA VAL A 107 -12.62 9.90 12.37
C VAL A 107 -11.56 9.43 11.38
N ILE A 108 -11.89 9.41 10.11
CA ILE A 108 -10.97 9.02 9.02
C ILE A 108 -10.30 10.28 8.48
N ILE A 109 -8.96 10.24 8.42
CA ILE A 109 -8.10 11.35 7.97
C ILE A 109 -7.24 10.85 6.81
N ALA A 110 -7.13 11.61 5.72
CA ALA A 110 -6.26 11.25 4.61
C ALA A 110 -5.87 12.46 3.74
N HIS A 111 -4.96 12.27 2.81
CA HIS A 111 -4.67 13.27 1.78
C HIS A 111 -5.86 13.46 0.83
N ASP A 112 -6.05 14.68 0.31
CA ASP A 112 -7.15 15.05 -0.61
C ASP A 112 -7.33 14.07 -1.77
N ASN A 113 -6.25 13.54 -2.34
CA ASN A 113 -6.33 12.61 -3.47
C ASN A 113 -6.87 11.24 -3.06
N VAL A 114 -6.67 10.80 -1.81
CA VAL A 114 -7.30 9.58 -1.27
C VAL A 114 -8.81 9.73 -1.29
N TYR A 115 -9.32 10.84 -0.77
CA TYR A 115 -10.75 11.15 -0.82
C TYR A 115 -11.29 11.16 -2.26
N LYS A 116 -10.60 11.88 -3.17
CA LYS A 116 -11.02 11.97 -4.58
C LYS A 116 -11.11 10.60 -5.25
N ARG A 117 -10.11 9.74 -5.04
CA ARG A 117 -10.08 8.40 -5.63
C ARG A 117 -11.14 7.50 -5.05
N MET A 118 -11.26 7.45 -3.72
CA MET A 118 -12.28 6.63 -3.06
C MET A 118 -13.71 7.08 -3.40
N SER A 119 -13.97 8.38 -3.46
CA SER A 119 -15.31 8.90 -3.78
C SER A 119 -15.70 8.71 -5.24
N ALA A 120 -14.74 8.68 -6.16
CA ALA A 120 -15.00 8.45 -7.58
C ALA A 120 -15.09 6.97 -7.94
N GLY A 121 -14.41 6.10 -7.20
CA GLY A 121 -14.11 4.75 -7.65
C GLY A 121 -13.15 4.75 -8.84
N GLY A 122 -12.90 3.58 -9.42
CA GLY A 122 -12.01 3.50 -10.59
C GLY A 122 -11.64 2.09 -10.99
N VAL A 123 -10.81 1.99 -12.02
CA VAL A 123 -10.27 0.73 -12.53
C VAL A 123 -8.75 0.78 -12.44
N ILE A 124 -8.16 -0.24 -11.84
CA ILE A 124 -6.71 -0.48 -11.85
C ILE A 124 -6.46 -1.66 -12.80
N LYS A 125 -6.17 -1.36 -14.06
CA LYS A 125 -6.04 -2.39 -15.13
C LYS A 125 -4.96 -3.40 -14.81
N LEU A 126 -3.80 -2.95 -14.30
CA LEU A 126 -2.67 -3.80 -13.95
C LEU A 126 -2.97 -4.78 -12.81
N LEU A 127 -3.97 -4.49 -11.97
CA LEU A 127 -4.52 -5.41 -10.96
C LEU A 127 -5.76 -6.15 -11.46
N LYS A 128 -6.27 -5.82 -12.65
CA LYS A 128 -7.57 -6.32 -13.17
C LYS A 128 -8.70 -6.09 -12.17
N ARG A 129 -8.67 -4.95 -11.50
CA ARG A 129 -9.57 -4.59 -10.40
C ARG A 129 -10.41 -3.38 -10.78
N SER A 130 -11.68 -3.42 -10.42
CA SER A 130 -12.61 -2.29 -10.50
C SER A 130 -13.24 -2.09 -9.13
N ASP A 131 -13.14 -0.88 -8.62
CA ASP A 131 -13.73 -0.48 -7.35
C ASP A 131 -14.86 0.53 -7.61
N PRO A 132 -16.08 0.30 -7.09
CA PRO A 132 -17.14 1.29 -7.14
C PRO A 132 -16.77 2.49 -6.23
N PRO A 133 -17.47 3.63 -6.36
CA PRO A 133 -17.38 4.70 -5.38
C PRO A 133 -17.60 4.18 -3.96
N ALA A 134 -16.70 4.54 -3.04
CA ALA A 134 -16.78 4.10 -1.66
C ALA A 134 -18.01 4.70 -0.96
N PRO A 135 -18.68 3.96 -0.06
CA PRO A 135 -19.80 4.48 0.71
C PRO A 135 -19.33 5.63 1.63
N ARG A 136 -20.27 6.56 1.95
CA ARG A 136 -19.93 7.76 2.74
C ARG A 136 -19.20 7.44 4.05
N ALA A 137 -19.56 6.35 4.72
CA ALA A 137 -18.93 5.97 5.99
C ALA A 137 -17.46 5.53 5.83
N ALA A 138 -17.02 5.17 4.62
CA ALA A 138 -15.65 4.80 4.33
C ALA A 138 -14.77 5.99 3.91
N LEU A 139 -15.38 7.13 3.59
CA LEU A 139 -14.65 8.29 3.09
C LEU A 139 -13.98 9.07 4.20
N PRO A 140 -12.75 9.59 3.99
CA PRO A 140 -12.13 10.53 4.91
C PRO A 140 -13.04 11.74 5.18
N VAL A 141 -13.24 12.07 6.45
CA VAL A 141 -14.03 13.25 6.87
C VAL A 141 -13.14 14.46 7.15
N VAL A 142 -11.83 14.21 7.31
CA VAL A 142 -10.81 15.25 7.39
C VAL A 142 -9.80 14.99 6.30
N THR A 143 -9.55 15.98 5.44
CA THR A 143 -8.52 15.87 4.40
C THR A 143 -7.50 17.00 4.53
N PHE A 144 -6.30 16.77 3.99
CA PHE A 144 -5.22 17.75 3.94
C PHE A 144 -4.48 17.66 2.61
N SER A 145 -3.85 18.77 2.19
CA SER A 145 -3.12 18.87 0.92
C SER A 145 -1.60 18.73 1.05
N ASP A 146 -1.04 19.00 2.25
CA ASP A 146 0.42 18.98 2.49
C ASP A 146 0.77 18.21 3.76
N THR A 147 0.41 18.74 4.94
CA THR A 147 0.69 18.10 6.23
C THR A 147 -0.51 18.16 7.15
N ALA A 148 -0.65 17.17 8.02
CA ALA A 148 -1.56 17.19 9.16
C ALA A 148 -0.82 16.65 10.38
N THR A 149 -0.90 17.34 11.50
CA THR A 149 -0.28 16.91 12.77
C THR A 149 -1.34 16.70 13.83
N LEU A 150 -1.29 15.54 14.48
CA LEU A 150 -2.10 15.22 15.64
C LEU A 150 -1.19 15.29 16.89
N HIS A 151 -1.57 16.12 17.86
CA HIS A 151 -0.89 16.25 19.15
C HIS A 151 -1.62 15.38 20.17
N LEU A 152 -1.32 14.07 20.17
CA LEU A 152 -2.02 13.06 20.96
C LEU A 152 -1.03 12.05 21.57
N ASN A 153 -1.43 11.44 22.69
CA ASN A 153 -0.64 10.41 23.38
C ASN A 153 0.79 10.87 23.73
N GLY A 154 0.96 12.18 23.98
CA GLY A 154 2.25 12.77 24.30
C GLY A 154 3.22 12.85 23.12
N ASP A 155 2.81 12.57 21.89
CA ASP A 155 3.62 12.66 20.67
C ASP A 155 3.05 13.67 19.66
N ASP A 156 3.89 14.10 18.71
CA ASP A 156 3.51 14.87 17.53
C ASP A 156 3.51 13.91 16.33
N VAL A 157 2.32 13.42 15.97
CA VAL A 157 2.16 12.48 14.85
C VAL A 157 1.81 13.25 13.59
N THR A 158 2.77 13.33 12.67
CA THR A 158 2.62 14.15 11.47
C THR A 158 2.52 13.28 10.22
N ALA A 159 1.42 13.42 9.49
CA ALA A 159 1.27 12.90 8.14
C ALA A 159 1.86 13.91 7.15
N HIS A 160 2.87 13.50 6.39
CA HIS A 160 3.57 14.30 5.39
C HIS A 160 3.20 13.84 4.00
N LYS A 161 2.65 14.72 3.17
CA LYS A 161 2.44 14.48 1.74
C LYS A 161 3.77 14.16 1.06
N ILE A 162 3.76 13.09 0.28
CA ILE A 162 4.92 12.68 -0.53
C ILE A 162 4.61 12.97 -2.02
N PRO A 163 5.59 13.43 -2.80
CA PRO A 163 5.43 13.49 -4.26
C PRO A 163 4.97 12.14 -4.81
N PRO A 164 4.12 12.12 -5.86
CA PRO A 164 3.59 10.87 -6.40
C PRO A 164 4.66 9.78 -6.56
N ALA A 165 4.48 8.65 -5.86
CA ALA A 165 5.44 7.57 -5.71
C ALA A 165 4.81 6.21 -5.97
N HIS A 166 4.07 5.63 -5.00
CA HIS A 166 3.24 4.46 -5.16
C HIS A 166 1.88 4.81 -5.79
N THR A 167 1.28 5.91 -5.28
CA THR A 167 0.10 6.60 -5.84
C THR A 167 0.35 8.11 -5.83
N ASP A 168 -0.66 8.91 -6.18
CA ASP A 168 -0.62 10.39 -6.06
C ASP A 168 -1.13 10.91 -4.71
N GLY A 169 -1.63 10.02 -3.85
CA GLY A 169 -2.16 10.34 -2.52
C GLY A 169 -1.26 9.93 -1.36
N ASP A 170 -0.04 9.45 -1.62
CA ASP A 170 0.84 8.87 -0.60
C ASP A 170 1.24 9.85 0.49
N VAL A 171 1.28 9.34 1.73
CA VAL A 171 1.82 10.07 2.88
C VAL A 171 2.76 9.17 3.70
N PHE A 172 3.78 9.79 4.30
CA PHE A 172 4.51 9.20 5.42
C PHE A 172 3.90 9.71 6.72
N VAL A 173 3.74 8.84 7.71
CA VAL A 173 3.25 9.21 9.03
C VAL A 173 4.39 9.06 10.04
N GLN A 174 4.87 10.18 10.56
CA GLN A 174 5.98 10.26 11.50
C GLN A 174 5.48 10.44 12.94
N PHE A 175 5.87 9.54 13.81
CA PHE A 175 5.77 9.64 15.27
C PHE A 175 7.08 10.25 15.77
N ARG A 176 7.10 11.54 16.06
CA ARG A 176 8.34 12.28 16.27
C ARG A 176 9.09 11.86 17.53
N LYS A 177 8.39 11.77 18.67
CA LYS A 177 9.02 11.40 19.94
C LYS A 177 9.30 9.92 20.04
N ALA A 178 8.41 9.08 19.50
CA ALA A 178 8.60 7.63 19.44
C ALA A 178 9.71 7.23 18.45
N ASN A 179 10.13 8.13 17.55
CA ASN A 179 11.11 7.89 16.50
C ASN A 179 10.73 6.73 15.58
N VAL A 180 9.48 6.75 15.10
CA VAL A 180 8.88 5.75 14.20
C VAL A 180 8.32 6.45 12.97
N VAL A 181 8.47 5.84 11.80
CA VAL A 181 7.84 6.32 10.55
C VAL A 181 7.09 5.19 9.88
N HIS A 182 5.79 5.40 9.59
CA HIS A 182 5.00 4.52 8.74
C HIS A 182 5.02 5.04 7.31
N THR A 183 5.33 4.19 6.34
CA THR A 183 5.60 4.62 4.96
C THR A 183 4.48 4.30 3.98
N GLY A 184 3.45 3.57 4.42
CA GLY A 184 2.56 2.96 3.45
C GLY A 184 3.34 2.16 2.41
N ASP A 185 2.77 1.97 1.24
CA ASP A 185 3.33 1.15 0.17
C ASP A 185 4.43 1.82 -0.66
N VAL A 186 4.83 3.03 -0.29
CA VAL A 186 6.00 3.68 -0.89
C VAL A 186 7.29 2.90 -0.57
N PHE A 187 7.33 2.23 0.60
CA PHE A 187 8.37 1.28 0.97
C PHE A 187 7.76 -0.06 1.36
N ALA A 188 8.19 -1.14 0.69
CA ALA A 188 7.81 -2.52 0.98
C ALA A 188 9.07 -3.34 1.28
N ALA A 189 9.17 -3.87 2.51
CA ALA A 189 10.38 -4.52 2.97
C ALA A 189 10.61 -5.86 2.25
N TYR A 190 11.78 -5.99 1.60
CA TYR A 190 12.23 -7.22 0.94
C TYR A 190 11.23 -7.82 -0.05
N ARG A 191 10.53 -6.94 -0.80
CA ARG A 191 9.65 -7.35 -1.91
C ARG A 191 9.62 -6.31 -3.02
N TYR A 192 9.37 -6.76 -4.26
CA TYR A 192 9.06 -5.85 -5.35
C TYR A 192 7.72 -5.16 -5.06
N PRO A 193 7.66 -3.81 -5.09
CA PRO A 193 6.43 -3.07 -4.83
C PRO A 193 5.41 -3.22 -5.97
N PHE A 194 4.16 -2.93 -5.68
CA PHE A 194 3.24 -2.48 -6.70
C PHE A 194 3.50 -0.99 -6.97
N ILE A 195 3.38 -0.56 -8.21
CA ILE A 195 3.48 0.85 -8.63
C ILE A 195 2.20 1.14 -9.39
N ASP A 196 1.33 1.94 -8.81
CA ASP A 196 0.07 2.32 -9.44
C ASP A 196 0.29 3.46 -10.44
N VAL A 197 0.78 3.10 -11.63
CA VAL A 197 1.06 4.07 -12.70
C VAL A 197 -0.20 4.76 -13.20
N GLU A 198 -1.36 4.12 -13.08
CA GLU A 198 -2.66 4.68 -13.47
C GLU A 198 -3.13 5.76 -12.48
N SER A 199 -2.61 5.71 -11.27
CA SER A 199 -2.87 6.68 -10.20
C SER A 199 -1.67 7.58 -9.90
N GLY A 200 -0.79 7.78 -10.89
CA GLY A 200 0.33 8.71 -10.78
C GLY A 200 1.60 8.14 -10.15
N GLY A 201 1.59 6.86 -9.74
CA GLY A 201 2.77 6.18 -9.23
C GLY A 201 3.89 6.06 -10.27
N SER A 202 5.13 6.07 -9.81
CA SER A 202 6.30 5.92 -10.69
C SER A 202 7.55 5.49 -9.94
N VAL A 203 8.44 4.79 -10.66
CA VAL A 203 9.76 4.41 -10.12
C VAL A 203 10.56 5.65 -9.69
N LYS A 204 10.56 6.71 -10.50
CA LYS A 204 11.24 7.98 -10.16
C LYS A 204 10.63 8.63 -8.92
N GLY A 205 9.31 8.52 -8.77
CA GLY A 205 8.60 8.99 -7.59
C GLY A 205 9.03 8.24 -6.35
N ILE A 206 9.08 6.91 -6.40
CA ILE A 206 9.52 6.07 -5.28
C ILE A 206 10.96 6.42 -4.88
N VAL A 207 11.88 6.54 -5.84
CA VAL A 207 13.28 6.92 -5.54
C VAL A 207 13.35 8.27 -4.82
N ARG A 208 12.62 9.29 -5.32
CA ARG A 208 12.55 10.61 -4.67
C ARG A 208 11.93 10.53 -3.27
N ALA A 209 10.89 9.72 -3.10
CA ALA A 209 10.26 9.52 -1.80
C ALA A 209 11.23 8.86 -0.80
N MET A 210 12.04 7.89 -1.27
CA MET A 210 13.10 7.31 -0.42
C MET A 210 14.16 8.33 -0.04
N ASP A 211 14.54 9.26 -0.94
CA ASP A 211 15.47 10.36 -0.60
C ASP A 211 14.89 11.30 0.46
N ILE A 212 13.58 11.53 0.44
CA ILE A 212 12.88 12.31 1.49
C ILE A 212 12.86 11.53 2.79
N LEU A 213 12.46 10.24 2.74
CA LEU A 213 12.40 9.38 3.92
C LEU A 213 13.76 9.30 4.62
N LEU A 214 14.85 9.08 3.88
CA LEU A 214 16.20 8.96 4.43
C LEU A 214 16.67 10.21 5.19
N LYS A 215 16.15 11.41 4.86
CA LYS A 215 16.40 12.64 5.61
C LYS A 215 15.62 12.72 6.92
N MET A 216 14.53 11.96 7.05
CA MET A 216 13.72 11.88 8.27
C MET A 216 14.26 10.83 9.26
N LEU A 217 15.15 9.92 8.80
CA LEU A 217 15.62 8.79 9.58
C LEU A 217 16.99 9.05 10.19
N ASP A 218 17.12 8.79 11.48
CA ASP A 218 18.39 8.48 12.12
C ASP A 218 18.66 6.96 12.15
N ASP A 219 19.76 6.53 12.76
CA ASP A 219 20.13 5.11 12.79
C ASP A 219 19.27 4.28 13.76
N ASN A 220 18.56 4.93 14.68
CA ASN A 220 17.67 4.29 15.64
C ASN A 220 16.21 4.26 15.18
N THR A 221 15.83 5.10 14.21
CA THR A 221 14.46 5.18 13.72
C THR A 221 13.94 3.81 13.30
N THR A 222 12.74 3.46 13.75
CA THR A 222 12.02 2.26 13.28
C THR A 222 11.09 2.64 12.14
N VAL A 223 11.15 1.87 11.07
CA VAL A 223 10.30 2.08 9.89
C VAL A 223 9.26 0.96 9.81
N ILE A 224 7.98 1.34 9.79
CA ILE A 224 6.87 0.45 9.48
C ILE A 224 6.65 0.53 7.96
N PRO A 225 7.00 -0.52 7.20
CA PRO A 225 6.71 -0.56 5.76
C PRO A 225 5.22 -0.80 5.52
N GLY A 226 4.71 -0.47 4.35
CA GLY A 226 3.34 -0.87 3.98
C GLY A 226 3.16 -2.38 4.03
N HIS A 227 4.17 -3.13 3.61
CA HIS A 227 4.19 -4.59 3.71
C HIS A 227 5.57 -5.11 4.12
N GLY A 228 5.57 -6.17 4.92
CA GLY A 228 6.78 -6.87 5.36
C GLY A 228 7.18 -6.51 6.78
N ALA A 229 8.38 -6.92 7.18
CA ALA A 229 8.85 -6.77 8.55
C ALA A 229 9.25 -5.33 8.89
N LEU A 230 9.22 -5.00 10.18
CA LEU A 230 9.82 -3.76 10.71
C LEU A 230 11.24 -3.60 10.16
N SER A 231 11.57 -2.39 9.79
CA SER A 231 12.79 -2.07 9.05
C SER A 231 13.56 -0.92 9.69
N LYS A 232 14.78 -0.71 9.20
CA LYS A 232 15.68 0.35 9.62
C LYS A 232 16.17 1.15 8.41
N LYS A 233 16.86 2.23 8.66
CA LYS A 233 17.45 3.09 7.62
C LYS A 233 18.25 2.32 6.57
N GLN A 234 18.97 1.26 6.98
CA GLN A 234 19.77 0.44 6.04
C GLN A 234 18.88 -0.30 5.03
N ASP A 235 17.71 -0.78 5.46
CA ASP A 235 16.77 -1.47 4.58
C ASP A 235 16.17 -0.50 3.54
N VAL A 236 15.89 0.74 3.97
CA VAL A 236 15.43 1.82 3.08
C VAL A 236 16.52 2.19 2.08
N LEU A 237 17.80 2.26 2.48
CA LEU A 237 18.93 2.47 1.57
C LEU A 237 19.04 1.35 0.53
N ALA A 238 18.92 0.10 0.96
CA ALA A 238 18.96 -1.06 0.06
C ALA A 238 17.81 -1.04 -0.96
N TYR A 239 16.58 -0.75 -0.49
CA TYR A 239 15.41 -0.63 -1.35
C TYR A 239 15.55 0.53 -2.36
N ARG A 240 15.97 1.71 -1.89
CA ARG A 240 16.24 2.85 -2.77
C ARG A 240 17.24 2.50 -3.88
N LYS A 241 18.34 1.83 -3.51
CA LYS A 241 19.38 1.40 -4.47
C LYS A 241 18.81 0.42 -5.49
N MET A 242 18.03 -0.57 -5.04
CA MET A 242 17.34 -1.52 -5.92
C MET A 242 16.43 -0.78 -6.90
N MET A 243 15.54 0.10 -6.39
CA MET A 243 14.59 0.85 -7.23
C MET A 243 15.30 1.75 -8.26
N GLN A 244 16.38 2.44 -7.86
CA GLN A 244 17.18 3.24 -8.79
C GLN A 244 17.81 2.38 -9.89
N THR A 245 18.48 1.28 -9.53
CA THR A 245 19.15 0.40 -10.49
C THR A 245 18.17 -0.23 -11.49
N VAL A 246 17.04 -0.72 -10.98
CA VAL A 246 15.96 -1.28 -11.79
C VAL A 246 15.40 -0.23 -12.74
N GLY A 247 15.13 0.96 -12.20
CA GLY A 247 14.62 2.09 -12.98
C GLY A 247 15.55 2.46 -14.13
N ASP A 248 16.84 2.67 -13.86
CA ASP A 248 17.84 3.08 -14.86
C ASP A 248 17.96 2.03 -16.00
N ARG A 249 17.95 0.76 -15.66
CA ARG A 249 18.05 -0.33 -16.64
C ARG A 249 16.83 -0.39 -17.55
N VAL A 250 15.63 -0.38 -16.96
CA VAL A 250 14.40 -0.45 -17.74
C VAL A 250 14.19 0.82 -18.55
N GLU A 251 14.47 2.02 -17.98
CA GLU A 251 14.39 3.27 -18.72
C GLU A 251 15.28 3.28 -19.97
N LYS A 252 16.53 2.76 -19.84
CA LYS A 252 17.44 2.62 -20.98
C LYS A 252 16.86 1.74 -22.09
N LEU A 253 16.27 0.60 -21.73
CA LEU A 253 15.63 -0.31 -22.69
C LEU A 253 14.40 0.34 -23.37
N VAL A 254 13.55 1.01 -22.58
CA VAL A 254 12.38 1.74 -23.11
C VAL A 254 12.81 2.84 -24.09
N LYS A 255 13.83 3.64 -23.72
CA LYS A 255 14.38 4.72 -24.59
C LYS A 255 15.01 4.18 -25.87
N SER A 256 15.52 2.95 -25.86
CA SER A 256 16.02 2.28 -27.07
C SER A 256 14.90 1.65 -27.93
N GLY A 257 13.64 1.90 -27.62
CA GLY A 257 12.48 1.44 -28.41
C GLY A 257 12.07 -0.02 -28.16
N LYS A 258 12.61 -0.68 -27.12
CA LYS A 258 12.23 -2.07 -26.78
C LYS A 258 10.76 -2.17 -26.39
N THR A 259 10.09 -3.25 -26.85
CA THR A 259 8.74 -3.61 -26.41
C THR A 259 8.78 -4.19 -24.99
N LEU A 260 7.61 -4.30 -24.34
CA LEU A 260 7.50 -4.95 -23.02
C LEU A 260 8.09 -6.37 -23.04
N GLU A 261 7.72 -7.17 -24.05
CA GLU A 261 8.21 -8.56 -24.20
C GLU A 261 9.73 -8.60 -24.33
N GLN A 262 10.33 -7.67 -25.06
CA GLN A 262 11.78 -7.57 -25.20
C GLN A 262 12.47 -7.15 -23.90
N VAL A 263 11.83 -6.28 -23.11
CA VAL A 263 12.35 -5.84 -21.80
C VAL A 263 12.28 -6.99 -20.81
N VAL A 264 11.17 -7.73 -20.75
CA VAL A 264 11.01 -8.92 -19.91
C VAL A 264 12.05 -9.99 -20.29
N ALA A 265 12.21 -10.26 -21.60
CA ALA A 265 13.19 -11.23 -22.09
C ALA A 265 14.65 -10.87 -21.76
N ALA A 266 14.98 -9.60 -21.62
CA ALA A 266 16.30 -9.10 -21.23
C ALA A 266 16.64 -9.37 -19.75
N LYS A 267 15.66 -9.80 -18.92
CA LYS A 267 15.81 -10.12 -17.49
C LYS A 267 16.60 -9.07 -16.69
N PRO A 268 16.19 -7.79 -16.74
CA PRO A 268 16.97 -6.68 -16.18
C PRO A 268 17.13 -6.72 -14.65
N LEU A 269 16.39 -7.59 -13.96
CA LEU A 269 16.30 -7.64 -12.49
C LEU A 269 16.89 -8.91 -11.87
N ARG A 270 17.46 -9.82 -12.67
CA ARG A 270 17.84 -11.19 -12.26
C ARG A 270 18.60 -11.26 -10.92
N GLU A 271 19.51 -10.32 -10.66
CA GLU A 271 20.31 -10.31 -9.43
C GLU A 271 19.52 -9.91 -8.16
N PHE A 272 18.32 -9.32 -8.34
CA PHE A 272 17.48 -8.90 -7.22
C PHE A 272 16.39 -9.93 -6.87
N ASP A 273 16.17 -10.94 -7.75
CA ASP A 273 15.03 -11.86 -7.63
C ASP A 273 15.05 -12.68 -6.35
N GLU A 274 16.22 -13.15 -5.93
CA GLU A 274 16.36 -13.94 -4.71
C GLU A 274 15.89 -13.16 -3.46
N GLN A 275 16.29 -11.90 -3.36
CA GLN A 275 15.97 -11.06 -2.21
C GLN A 275 14.58 -10.42 -2.29
N TRP A 276 14.15 -9.98 -3.49
CA TRP A 276 12.98 -9.11 -3.67
C TRP A 276 11.81 -9.77 -4.41
N GLY A 277 12.06 -10.86 -5.16
CA GLY A 277 11.07 -11.50 -6.04
C GLY A 277 10.10 -12.47 -5.36
N LYS A 278 10.21 -12.68 -4.05
CA LYS A 278 9.47 -13.73 -3.34
C LYS A 278 7.93 -13.56 -3.39
N TYR A 279 7.43 -12.32 -3.33
CA TYR A 279 6.00 -12.02 -3.23
C TYR A 279 5.36 -11.57 -4.53
N ARG A 280 6.15 -11.04 -5.46
CA ARG A 280 5.70 -10.62 -6.78
C ARG A 280 6.62 -11.21 -7.83
N LYS A 281 6.04 -11.87 -8.85
CA LYS A 281 6.81 -12.40 -9.97
C LYS A 281 7.60 -11.28 -10.64
N THR A 282 8.86 -11.55 -10.97
CA THR A 282 9.76 -10.59 -11.59
C THR A 282 9.20 -9.98 -12.86
N ASP A 283 8.63 -10.79 -13.77
CA ASP A 283 8.05 -10.30 -15.02
C ASP A 283 6.91 -9.31 -14.79
N ALA A 284 6.05 -9.58 -13.79
CA ALA A 284 4.98 -8.67 -13.41
C ALA A 284 5.52 -7.35 -12.81
N PHE A 285 6.65 -7.38 -12.12
CA PHE A 285 7.29 -6.16 -11.65
C PHE A 285 7.98 -5.40 -12.79
N VAL A 286 8.65 -6.10 -13.72
CA VAL A 286 9.21 -5.49 -14.95
C VAL A 286 8.13 -4.76 -15.73
N GLU A 287 6.93 -5.33 -15.84
CA GLU A 287 5.78 -4.71 -16.50
C GLU A 287 5.40 -3.36 -15.83
N LEU A 288 5.29 -3.32 -14.50
CA LEU A 288 5.02 -2.08 -13.75
C LEU A 288 6.09 -1.02 -13.99
N VAL A 289 7.37 -1.43 -13.94
CA VAL A 289 8.50 -0.53 -14.19
C VAL A 289 8.49 -0.04 -15.65
N TYR A 290 8.19 -0.91 -16.62
CA TYR A 290 8.08 -0.53 -18.03
C TYR A 290 7.02 0.55 -18.23
N TYR A 291 5.81 0.36 -17.69
CA TYR A 291 4.73 1.35 -17.84
C TYR A 291 5.01 2.62 -17.02
N SER A 292 5.82 2.58 -15.99
CA SER A 292 6.31 3.79 -15.30
C SER A 292 7.12 4.71 -16.22
N TYR A 293 7.77 4.15 -17.27
CA TYR A 293 8.53 4.92 -18.26
C TYR A 293 7.81 5.07 -19.62
N ALA A 294 6.75 4.32 -19.85
CA ALA A 294 5.95 4.35 -21.08
C ALA A 294 4.44 4.29 -20.77
N PRO A 295 3.89 5.22 -19.94
CA PRO A 295 2.50 5.16 -19.48
C PRO A 295 1.49 5.25 -20.63
N GLN A 296 1.83 5.91 -21.73
CA GLN A 296 0.99 6.02 -22.93
C GLN A 296 0.76 4.67 -23.63
N LYS A 297 1.54 3.64 -23.31
CA LYS A 297 1.37 2.27 -23.84
C LYS A 297 0.44 1.41 -23.00
N LEU A 298 0.05 1.88 -21.82
CA LEU A 298 -0.95 1.25 -20.98
C LEU A 298 -2.35 1.70 -21.41
N LYS A 299 -2.93 1.03 -22.40
CA LYS A 299 -4.25 1.36 -22.99
C LYS A 299 -5.28 0.29 -22.66
#